data_4d0eb2a4de91b0a8c75eefabefb5cf5b
#
_entry.id   4d0eb2a4de91b0a8c75eefabefb5cf5b
#
_cell.length_a   1.000
_cell.length_b   1.000
_cell.length_c   1.000
_cell.angle_alpha   90.00
_cell.angle_beta   90.00
_cell.angle_gamma   90.00
#
_symmetry.space_group_name_H-M   'P 1'
#
loop_
_entity.id
_entity.type
_entity.pdbx_description
1 polymer ?
#
loop_
_entity_poly.entity_id
_entity_poly.type
_entity_poly.pdbx_seq_one_letter_code
_entity_poly.pdbx_strand_id
1 'polypeptide(L)'
;MSLIQRLISSDKYSLKCPYSMTPKGICIHNTANDATASNEISYMQSNASSTSFHIAVDDNEAIQGLPLNRNAWHAGDGEIGEGNRYYIGVEICYSKSGGEKFLKAEDNAASLIADIL
;
A
#
# COMPACT_ATOMS: atom_id res chain seq x y z
N MET A 1 5.48 -14.09 5.42
CA MET A 1 5.85 -12.80 6.05
C MET A 1 4.70 -12.25 6.85
N SER A 2 4.98 -11.78 8.06
CA SER A 2 3.96 -11.17 8.93
C SER A 2 3.58 -9.78 8.44
N LEU A 3 2.30 -9.43 8.54
CA LEU A 3 1.79 -8.11 8.19
C LEU A 3 1.51 -7.34 9.47
N ILE A 4 2.22 -6.23 9.66
CA ILE A 4 2.03 -5.34 10.81
C ILE A 4 0.88 -4.39 10.48
N GLN A 5 -0.13 -4.33 11.34
CA GLN A 5 -1.24 -3.40 11.16
C GLN A 5 -0.99 -2.11 11.92
N ARG A 6 -1.00 -0.99 11.18
CA ARG A 6 -0.91 0.37 11.73
C ARG A 6 -1.94 1.23 11.01
N LEU A 7 -3.21 0.93 11.26
CA LEU A 7 -4.32 1.47 10.49
C LEU A 7 -4.54 2.96 10.77
N ILE A 8 -4.89 3.68 9.71
CA ILE A 8 -5.24 5.11 9.77
C ILE A 8 -6.47 5.30 10.68
N SER A 9 -6.55 6.45 11.34
CA SER A 9 -7.74 6.77 12.15
C SER A 9 -8.95 7.04 11.25
N SER A 10 -10.13 6.69 11.74
CA SER A 10 -11.37 6.73 10.95
C SER A 10 -11.77 8.14 10.52
N ASP A 11 -11.32 9.18 11.20
CA ASP A 11 -11.58 10.56 10.81
C ASP A 11 -10.90 10.95 9.50
N LYS A 12 -9.95 10.14 9.01
CA LYS A 12 -9.27 10.37 7.74
C LYS A 12 -9.80 9.50 6.60
N TYR A 13 -10.81 8.68 6.84
CA TYR A 13 -11.37 7.81 5.80
C TYR A 13 -11.92 8.60 4.61
N SER A 14 -12.59 9.71 4.86
CA SER A 14 -13.17 10.52 3.78
C SER A 14 -12.13 11.03 2.79
N LEU A 15 -10.91 11.27 3.23
CA LEU A 15 -9.81 11.70 2.36
C LEU A 15 -9.12 10.53 1.68
N LYS A 16 -8.81 9.47 2.43
CA LYS A 16 -7.88 8.42 2.00
C LYS A 16 -8.55 7.14 1.50
N CYS A 17 -9.71 6.78 2.05
CA CYS A 17 -10.38 5.52 1.73
C CYS A 17 -11.90 5.60 1.97
N PRO A 18 -12.59 6.48 1.20
CA PRO A 18 -13.97 6.83 1.51
C PRO A 18 -15.01 5.73 1.24
N TYR A 19 -14.69 4.74 0.41
CA TYR A 19 -15.67 3.76 -0.04
C TYR A 19 -15.36 2.37 0.50
N SER A 20 -16.41 1.58 0.74
CA SER A 20 -16.23 0.16 1.03
C SER A 20 -15.70 -0.57 -0.20
N MET A 21 -14.96 -1.64 0.03
CA MET A 21 -14.35 -2.42 -1.04
C MET A 21 -14.43 -3.91 -0.73
N THR A 22 -14.81 -4.70 -1.74
CA THR A 22 -14.58 -6.14 -1.75
C THR A 22 -13.43 -6.39 -2.73
N PRO A 23 -12.24 -6.75 -2.25
CA PRO A 23 -11.07 -6.86 -3.14
C PRO A 23 -11.26 -7.92 -4.22
N LYS A 24 -10.89 -7.56 -5.45
CA LYS A 24 -10.86 -8.48 -6.59
C LYS A 24 -9.46 -8.95 -6.94
N GLY A 25 -8.44 -8.25 -6.44
CA GLY A 25 -7.05 -8.57 -6.71
C GLY A 25 -6.10 -7.58 -6.06
N ILE A 26 -4.86 -7.63 -6.47
CA ILE A 26 -3.78 -6.82 -5.92
C ILE A 26 -3.12 -6.04 -7.05
N CYS A 27 -2.90 -4.74 -6.82
CA CYS A 27 -2.16 -3.88 -7.73
C CYS A 27 -0.82 -3.53 -7.08
N ILE A 28 0.27 -3.81 -7.77
CA ILE A 28 1.62 -3.64 -7.26
C ILE A 28 2.23 -2.38 -7.84
N HIS A 29 2.79 -1.54 -6.98
CA HIS A 29 3.48 -0.31 -7.35
C HIS A 29 4.88 -0.29 -6.77
N ASN A 30 5.79 0.43 -7.42
CA ASN A 30 7.10 0.78 -6.88
C ASN A 30 7.05 2.19 -6.34
N THR A 31 7.65 2.42 -5.16
CA THR A 31 7.61 3.75 -4.54
C THR A 31 8.40 4.80 -5.31
N ALA A 32 9.38 4.38 -6.11
CA ALA A 32 10.29 5.26 -6.85
C ALA A 32 11.13 6.16 -5.92
N ASN A 33 11.30 5.75 -4.67
CA ASN A 33 12.16 6.41 -3.68
C ASN A 33 12.85 5.35 -2.82
N ASP A 34 13.55 5.78 -1.76
CA ASP A 34 14.28 4.89 -0.86
C ASP A 34 13.81 4.97 0.60
N ALA A 35 12.58 5.37 0.83
CA ALA A 35 11.99 5.38 2.16
C ALA A 35 11.63 3.96 2.61
N THR A 36 11.61 3.75 3.93
CA THR A 36 11.18 2.48 4.53
C THR A 36 9.66 2.34 4.44
N ALA A 37 9.15 1.12 4.64
CA ALA A 37 7.71 0.88 4.72
C ALA A 37 7.07 1.74 5.81
N SER A 38 7.71 1.84 6.96
CA SER A 38 7.21 2.68 8.06
C SER A 38 7.07 4.15 7.65
N ASN A 39 8.07 4.70 6.98
CA ASN A 39 8.02 6.09 6.50
C ASN A 39 6.97 6.29 5.41
N GLU A 40 6.83 5.35 4.48
CA GLU A 40 5.80 5.41 3.44
C GLU A 40 4.39 5.44 4.04
N ILE A 41 4.13 4.56 4.99
CA ILE A 41 2.83 4.50 5.67
C ILE A 41 2.57 5.80 6.45
N SER A 42 3.56 6.27 7.22
CA SER A 42 3.41 7.50 8.00
C SER A 42 3.15 8.72 7.10
N TYR A 43 3.87 8.82 6.00
CA TYR A 43 3.68 9.92 5.05
C TYR A 43 2.30 9.86 4.39
N MET A 44 1.89 8.69 3.94
CA MET A 44 0.55 8.50 3.34
C MET A 44 -0.55 8.89 4.31
N GLN A 45 -0.43 8.48 5.58
CA GLN A 45 -1.45 8.74 6.58
C GLN A 45 -1.52 10.20 7.02
N SER A 46 -0.42 10.95 6.94
CA SER A 46 -0.31 12.29 7.54
C SER A 46 -0.44 13.44 6.55
N ASN A 47 -0.21 13.22 5.25
CA ASN A 47 -0.29 14.30 4.28
C ASN A 47 -1.73 14.65 3.90
N ALA A 48 -1.91 15.80 3.23
CA ALA A 48 -3.24 16.31 2.87
C ALA A 48 -3.73 15.83 1.49
N SER A 49 -2.93 15.02 0.78
CA SER A 49 -3.31 14.45 -0.51
C SER A 49 -4.30 13.30 -0.32
N SER A 50 -5.17 13.08 -1.30
CA SER A 50 -6.04 11.90 -1.31
C SER A 50 -5.29 10.62 -1.68
N THR A 51 -4.15 10.71 -2.35
CA THR A 51 -3.35 9.55 -2.75
C THR A 51 -3.12 8.62 -1.55
N SER A 52 -3.41 7.34 -1.74
CA SER A 52 -3.32 6.35 -0.67
C SER A 52 -3.09 4.96 -1.23
N PHE A 53 -2.69 4.05 -0.36
CA PHE A 53 -2.48 2.64 -0.68
C PHE A 53 -2.68 1.83 0.60
N HIS A 54 -2.78 0.51 0.48
CA HIS A 54 -3.10 -0.33 1.63
C HIS A 54 -1.87 -0.79 2.40
N ILE A 55 -0.83 -1.23 1.68
CA ILE A 55 0.32 -1.92 2.27
C ILE A 55 1.62 -1.39 1.66
N ALA A 56 2.64 -1.19 2.49
CA ALA A 56 4.01 -0.94 2.05
C ALA A 56 4.91 -2.07 2.52
N VAL A 57 5.83 -2.52 1.67
CA VAL A 57 6.75 -3.63 1.95
C VAL A 57 8.17 -3.18 1.69
N ASP A 58 9.05 -3.35 2.66
CA ASP A 58 10.48 -3.11 2.50
C ASP A 58 11.30 -4.40 2.72
N ASP A 59 12.60 -4.25 2.89
CA ASP A 59 13.51 -5.38 3.07
C ASP A 59 13.35 -6.09 4.43
N ASN A 60 12.67 -5.47 5.39
CA ASN A 60 12.51 -5.99 6.75
C ASN A 60 11.09 -6.31 7.14
N GLU A 61 10.11 -5.57 6.63
CA GLU A 61 8.74 -5.67 7.14
C GLU A 61 7.69 -5.24 6.11
N ALA A 62 6.45 -5.65 6.37
CA ALA A 62 5.28 -5.20 5.64
C ALA A 62 4.31 -4.56 6.62
N ILE A 63 3.81 -3.37 6.27
CA ILE A 63 2.91 -2.59 7.14
C ILE A 63 1.64 -2.24 6.38
N GLN A 64 0.49 -2.58 6.97
CA GLN A 64 -0.82 -2.23 6.46
C GLN A 64 -1.26 -0.92 7.10
N GLY A 65 -1.58 0.07 6.27
CA GLY A 65 -1.99 1.41 6.72
C GLY A 65 -3.47 1.71 6.52
N LEU A 66 -4.18 0.95 5.69
CA LEU A 66 -5.62 1.09 5.45
C LEU A 66 -6.30 -0.26 5.60
N PRO A 67 -7.58 -0.28 6.05
CA PRO A 67 -8.35 -1.52 6.06
C PRO A 67 -8.52 -2.08 4.64
N LEU A 68 -8.41 -3.40 4.48
CA LEU A 68 -8.53 -4.03 3.16
C LEU A 68 -9.98 -4.06 2.62
N ASN A 69 -10.95 -3.77 3.46
CA ASN A 69 -12.36 -3.64 3.05
C ASN A 69 -12.76 -2.20 2.70
N ARG A 70 -11.78 -1.32 2.53
CA ARG A 70 -11.99 0.05 2.05
C ARG A 70 -11.08 0.30 0.85
N ASN A 71 -11.53 1.18 -0.05
CA ASN A 71 -10.77 1.52 -1.25
C ASN A 71 -9.53 2.35 -0.93
N ALA A 72 -8.66 2.53 -1.93
CA ALA A 72 -7.54 3.46 -1.86
C ALA A 72 -7.35 4.14 -3.22
N TRP A 73 -6.65 5.26 -3.21
CA TRP A 73 -6.41 6.07 -4.42
C TRP A 73 -4.97 5.85 -4.88
N HIS A 74 -4.71 4.74 -5.60
CA HIS A 74 -3.35 4.34 -5.97
C HIS A 74 -3.15 4.02 -7.46
N ALA A 75 -4.23 3.81 -8.21
CA ALA A 75 -4.12 3.28 -9.58
C ALA A 75 -4.26 4.36 -10.67
N GLY A 76 -4.59 5.60 -10.29
CA GLY A 76 -4.72 6.69 -11.24
C GLY A 76 -5.91 6.59 -12.19
N ASP A 77 -6.87 5.70 -11.92
CA ASP A 77 -8.02 5.45 -12.80
C ASP A 77 -9.32 6.12 -12.34
N GLY A 78 -9.21 7.06 -11.40
CA GLY A 78 -10.32 7.93 -10.99
C GLY A 78 -11.26 7.34 -9.96
N GLU A 79 -12.33 8.08 -9.66
CA GLU A 79 -13.26 7.77 -8.57
C GLU A 79 -14.00 6.45 -8.77
N ILE A 80 -14.28 6.07 -10.02
CA ILE A 80 -15.00 4.83 -10.34
C ILE A 80 -14.11 3.77 -10.96
N GLY A 81 -12.79 4.02 -11.07
CA GLY A 81 -11.87 3.08 -11.68
C GLY A 81 -11.71 1.80 -10.88
N GLU A 82 -11.57 0.66 -11.56
CA GLU A 82 -11.49 -0.64 -10.91
C GLU A 82 -10.28 -0.77 -9.98
N GLY A 83 -9.13 -0.24 -10.39
CA GLY A 83 -7.91 -0.30 -9.58
C GLY A 83 -8.10 0.40 -8.24
N ASN A 84 -8.63 1.62 -8.27
CA ASN A 84 -8.89 2.39 -7.04
C ASN A 84 -10.02 1.82 -6.19
N ARG A 85 -11.02 1.21 -6.81
CA ARG A 85 -12.23 0.77 -6.09
C ARG A 85 -12.20 -0.68 -5.65
N TYR A 86 -11.41 -1.55 -6.29
CA TYR A 86 -11.52 -2.99 -6.07
C TYR A 86 -10.20 -3.73 -5.91
N TYR A 87 -9.05 -3.03 -5.96
CA TYR A 87 -7.76 -3.68 -5.85
C TYR A 87 -7.00 -3.20 -4.62
N ILE A 88 -6.36 -4.13 -3.93
CA ILE A 88 -5.46 -3.81 -2.82
C ILE A 88 -4.19 -3.21 -3.41
N GLY A 89 -3.84 -1.98 -3.01
CA GLY A 89 -2.62 -1.33 -3.44
C GLY A 89 -1.44 -1.69 -2.55
N VAL A 90 -0.40 -2.28 -3.14
CA VAL A 90 0.84 -2.65 -2.44
C VAL A 90 2.00 -1.88 -3.03
N GLU A 91 2.72 -1.15 -2.18
CA GLU A 91 3.91 -0.40 -2.56
C GLU A 91 5.17 -1.15 -2.17
N ILE A 92 6.07 -1.38 -3.13
CA ILE A 92 7.38 -2.00 -2.89
C ILE A 92 8.44 -0.91 -2.77
N CYS A 93 9.13 -0.88 -1.65
CA CYS A 93 10.10 0.15 -1.30
C CYS A 93 11.47 -0.04 -1.98
N TYR A 94 12.30 1.00 -1.98
CA TYR A 94 13.69 1.01 -2.45
C TYR A 94 13.88 0.89 -3.96
N SER A 95 12.84 1.12 -4.76
CA SER A 95 12.97 0.99 -6.22
C SER A 95 13.88 2.06 -6.84
N LYS A 96 14.11 3.20 -6.17
CA LYS A 96 14.98 4.26 -6.69
C LYS A 96 16.44 3.79 -6.78
N SER A 97 17.00 3.31 -5.68
CA SER A 97 18.37 2.78 -5.64
C SER A 97 18.46 1.36 -6.20
N GLY A 98 17.39 0.59 -6.08
CA GLY A 98 17.40 -0.82 -6.46
C GLY A 98 18.33 -1.64 -5.57
N GLY A 99 19.05 -2.59 -6.16
CA GLY A 99 20.02 -3.40 -5.45
C GLY A 99 19.41 -4.39 -4.48
N GLU A 100 20.19 -4.83 -3.49
CA GLU A 100 19.80 -5.90 -2.57
C GLU A 100 18.57 -5.59 -1.74
N LYS A 101 18.42 -4.34 -1.28
CA LYS A 101 17.25 -3.94 -0.49
C LYS A 101 15.96 -4.03 -1.30
N PHE A 102 16.01 -3.59 -2.56
CA PHE A 102 14.84 -3.67 -3.44
C PHE A 102 14.50 -5.12 -3.76
N LEU A 103 15.49 -5.94 -4.09
CA LEU A 103 15.27 -7.37 -4.36
C LEU A 103 14.66 -8.08 -3.16
N LYS A 104 15.13 -7.76 -1.96
CA LYS A 104 14.58 -8.32 -0.72
C LYS A 104 13.15 -7.83 -0.49
N ALA A 105 12.86 -6.56 -0.76
CA ALA A 105 11.51 -6.02 -0.66
C ALA A 105 10.57 -6.72 -1.65
N GLU A 106 11.01 -6.96 -2.88
CA GLU A 106 10.22 -7.72 -3.87
C GLU A 106 9.94 -9.14 -3.41
N ASP A 107 10.94 -9.83 -2.87
CA ASP A 107 10.76 -11.19 -2.34
C ASP A 107 9.75 -11.20 -1.19
N ASN A 108 9.86 -10.25 -0.27
CA ASN A 108 8.93 -10.09 0.84
C ASN A 108 7.50 -9.81 0.35
N ALA A 109 7.37 -8.96 -0.66
CA ALA A 109 6.07 -8.66 -1.26
C ALA A 109 5.46 -9.88 -1.92
N ALA A 110 6.25 -10.67 -2.66
CA ALA A 110 5.76 -11.89 -3.30
C ALA A 110 5.25 -12.89 -2.26
N SER A 111 5.98 -13.07 -1.17
CA SER A 111 5.57 -13.94 -0.07
C SER A 111 4.26 -13.48 0.57
N LEU A 112 4.15 -12.17 0.86
CA LEU A 112 2.96 -11.60 1.45
C LEU A 112 1.74 -11.75 0.53
N ILE A 113 1.91 -11.45 -0.75
CA ILE A 113 0.83 -11.53 -1.75
C ILE A 113 0.32 -12.97 -1.87
N ALA A 114 1.23 -13.94 -1.87
CA ALA A 114 0.85 -15.34 -1.89
C ALA A 114 0.00 -15.73 -0.67
N ASP A 115 0.31 -15.15 0.50
CA ASP A 115 -0.46 -15.40 1.72
C ASP A 115 -1.84 -14.73 1.69
N ILE A 116 -1.97 -13.57 1.04
CA ILE A 116 -3.24 -12.85 0.94
C ILE A 116 -4.18 -13.53 -0.07
N LEU A 117 -3.63 -14.04 -1.16
CA LEU A 117 -4.39 -14.76 -2.18
C LEU A 117 -4.73 -16.19 -1.69
#